data_3b69e0c92576a645b444a13efea1123b
#
_entry.id   3b69e0c92576a645b444a13efea1123b
#
_cell.length_a   1.000
_cell.length_b   1.000
_cell.length_c   1.000
_cell.angle_alpha   90.00
_cell.angle_beta   90.00
_cell.angle_gamma   90.00
#
_symmetry.space_group_name_H-M   'P 1'
#
loop_
_entity.id
_entity.type
_entity.pdbx_description
1 polymer ?
#
loop_
_entity_poly.entity_id
_entity_poly.type
_entity_poly.pdbx_seq_one_letter_code
_entity_poly.pdbx_strand_id
1 'polypeptide(L)'
;MPEQRAAELAKLRAGQVHVLKPVNWDEFLKVLERAGFRSSEMITSANTVLYSYVIWLMGRVDFKVPIDELREIMARWFFMSQITGRYTSSPETRIQEDVSRIDLLAGKPAMAFVAELAGMIDSAVPSDWWSVTLPEDLYTSSTGAPAYVGYVAALNILDAEVLLSTMKVKEWINPTRRSVKGIERHHLFPKDYLKTDLGLKAAKRINQVANFALVEWSDNIDISNSPPHVYWPQQVADKNMDESRRVHQEEWHALPAGWETMEYESFLTARRRLMARVTHEGFKRLTDPNYRPDLTRAAVPAASAEGTLPTLEALVLAGVLPSGTLLSPAEADTETIGEITEDGRLLIGERLYESLTRAARDDGADNTDGWAYWQAHLDGSSPLLAELRRAPLTTEQA
;
A
#
# COMPACT_ATOMS: atom_id res chain seq x y z
N MET A 1 42.35 -20.26 10.91
CA MET A 1 41.17 -21.00 10.41
C MET A 1 40.32 -21.63 11.53
N PRO A 2 40.78 -22.55 12.42
CA PRO A 2 39.93 -23.10 13.50
C PRO A 2 39.49 -22.07 14.52
N GLU A 3 40.36 -21.16 14.94
CA GLU A 3 40.07 -20.09 15.90
C GLU A 3 39.03 -19.08 15.37
N GLN A 4 39.12 -18.71 14.11
CA GLN A 4 38.13 -17.79 13.45
C GLN A 4 36.77 -18.46 13.40
N ARG A 5 36.69 -19.76 13.06
CA ARG A 5 35.44 -20.52 13.05
C ARG A 5 34.85 -20.65 14.46
N ALA A 6 35.66 -20.84 15.48
CA ALA A 6 35.22 -20.88 16.87
C ALA A 6 34.65 -19.53 17.32
N ALA A 7 35.29 -18.41 16.94
CA ALA A 7 34.83 -17.07 17.23
C ALA A 7 33.48 -16.78 16.57
N GLU A 8 33.30 -17.14 15.28
CA GLU A 8 32.03 -16.96 14.59
C GLU A 8 30.89 -17.83 15.18
N LEU A 9 31.18 -19.06 15.56
CA LEU A 9 30.22 -19.92 16.27
C LEU A 9 29.83 -19.34 17.64
N ALA A 10 30.77 -18.73 18.35
CA ALA A 10 30.47 -18.04 19.62
C ALA A 10 29.52 -16.85 19.43
N LYS A 11 29.72 -16.05 18.38
CA LYS A 11 28.81 -14.94 18.00
C LYS A 11 27.41 -15.46 17.68
N LEU A 12 27.31 -16.52 16.86
CA LEU A 12 26.03 -17.15 16.52
C LEU A 12 25.28 -17.63 17.77
N ARG A 13 25.97 -18.29 18.70
CA ARG A 13 25.37 -18.74 19.96
C ARG A 13 24.92 -17.58 20.84
N ALA A 14 25.71 -16.53 20.94
CA ALA A 14 25.31 -15.32 21.67
C ALA A 14 24.06 -14.67 21.06
N GLY A 15 23.99 -14.53 19.72
CA GLY A 15 22.81 -14.02 19.02
C GLY A 15 21.59 -14.92 19.23
N GLN A 16 21.74 -16.24 19.17
CA GLN A 16 20.66 -17.21 19.37
C GLN A 16 19.95 -17.04 20.72
N VAL A 17 20.68 -16.72 21.79
CA VAL A 17 20.10 -16.48 23.12
C VAL A 17 19.08 -15.33 23.09
N HIS A 18 19.37 -14.26 22.34
CA HIS A 18 18.47 -13.12 22.23
C HIS A 18 17.30 -13.40 21.27
N VAL A 19 17.57 -14.03 20.14
CA VAL A 19 16.57 -14.38 19.11
C VAL A 19 15.50 -15.32 19.68
N LEU A 20 15.89 -16.34 20.45
CA LEU A 20 14.94 -17.34 20.98
C LEU A 20 14.29 -16.93 22.32
N LYS A 21 14.61 -15.78 22.87
CA LYS A 21 14.02 -15.33 24.12
C LYS A 21 12.55 -14.94 23.94
N PRO A 22 11.57 -15.64 24.56
CA PRO A 22 10.14 -15.41 24.32
C PRO A 22 9.71 -13.96 24.55
N VAL A 23 10.21 -13.32 25.62
CA VAL A 23 9.85 -11.91 25.91
C VAL A 23 10.24 -10.95 24.79
N ASN A 24 11.26 -11.26 23.98
CA ASN A 24 11.65 -10.43 22.85
C ASN A 24 10.63 -10.54 21.71
N TRP A 25 10.12 -11.75 21.47
CA TRP A 25 9.04 -11.97 20.50
C TRP A 25 7.73 -11.33 20.98
N ASP A 26 7.36 -11.51 22.24
CA ASP A 26 6.14 -10.92 22.79
C ASP A 26 6.12 -9.38 22.64
N GLU A 27 7.26 -8.74 22.93
CA GLU A 27 7.39 -7.30 22.78
C GLU A 27 7.40 -6.85 21.31
N PHE A 28 8.04 -7.63 20.44
CA PHE A 28 8.03 -7.34 19.00
C PHE A 28 6.65 -7.54 18.36
N LEU A 29 5.89 -8.57 18.76
CA LEU A 29 4.53 -8.76 18.27
C LEU A 29 3.60 -7.60 18.63
N LYS A 30 3.79 -6.97 19.80
CA LYS A 30 3.07 -5.72 20.16
C LYS A 30 3.42 -4.56 19.21
N VAL A 31 4.63 -4.53 18.66
CA VAL A 31 5.02 -3.56 17.62
C VAL A 31 4.19 -3.77 16.35
N LEU A 32 4.02 -5.02 15.92
CA LEU A 32 3.21 -5.35 14.75
C LEU A 32 1.74 -4.96 14.95
N GLU A 33 1.19 -5.27 16.12
CA GLU A 33 -0.18 -4.85 16.47
C GLU A 33 -0.34 -3.33 16.48
N ARG A 34 0.64 -2.60 17.04
CA ARG A 34 0.66 -1.13 17.02
C ARG A 34 0.71 -0.59 15.59
N ALA A 35 1.45 -1.24 14.71
CA ALA A 35 1.51 -0.91 13.28
C ALA A 35 0.24 -1.31 12.50
N GLY A 36 -0.79 -1.82 13.19
CA GLY A 36 -2.08 -2.19 12.60
C GLY A 36 -2.15 -3.58 11.98
N PHE A 37 -1.08 -4.38 12.04
CA PHE A 37 -1.02 -5.75 11.48
C PHE A 37 -1.40 -6.76 12.56
N ARG A 38 -2.60 -7.31 12.47
CA ARG A 38 -3.21 -8.11 13.54
C ARG A 38 -3.44 -9.58 13.21
N SER A 39 -3.17 -9.99 11.98
CA SER A 39 -3.25 -11.39 11.56
C SER A 39 -2.13 -11.74 10.57
N SER A 40 -1.83 -13.04 10.45
CA SER A 40 -0.86 -13.54 9.47
C SER A 40 -1.26 -13.27 8.03
N GLU A 41 -2.55 -13.13 7.75
CA GLU A 41 -3.07 -12.79 6.41
C GLU A 41 -2.70 -11.35 5.98
N MET A 42 -2.37 -10.49 6.94
CA MET A 42 -1.90 -9.14 6.68
C MET A 42 -0.40 -9.06 6.44
N ILE A 43 0.34 -10.17 6.58
CA ILE A 43 1.79 -10.20 6.38
C ILE A 43 2.07 -10.58 4.93
N THR A 44 2.58 -9.62 4.16
CA THR A 44 2.85 -9.79 2.72
C THR A 44 4.14 -10.58 2.46
N SER A 45 5.09 -10.55 3.40
CA SER A 45 6.34 -11.30 3.33
C SER A 45 6.81 -11.71 4.74
N ALA A 46 7.13 -12.98 4.92
CA ALA A 46 7.73 -13.48 6.17
C ALA A 46 9.09 -12.81 6.44
N ASN A 47 9.86 -12.47 5.41
CA ASN A 47 11.13 -11.77 5.53
C ASN A 47 10.96 -10.40 6.19
N THR A 48 9.86 -9.69 5.93
CA THR A 48 9.59 -8.41 6.59
C THR A 48 9.47 -8.56 8.10
N VAL A 49 8.84 -9.64 8.58
CA VAL A 49 8.76 -9.94 10.01
C VAL A 49 10.14 -10.27 10.58
N LEU A 50 10.86 -11.19 9.93
CA LEU A 50 12.15 -11.68 10.42
C LEU A 50 13.20 -10.56 10.46
N TYR A 51 13.31 -9.78 9.40
CA TYR A 51 14.32 -8.73 9.31
C TYR A 51 13.98 -7.53 10.19
N SER A 52 12.70 -7.17 10.30
CA SER A 52 12.29 -6.17 11.28
C SER A 52 12.57 -6.62 12.72
N TYR A 53 12.44 -7.92 13.02
CA TYR A 53 12.81 -8.46 14.33
C TYR A 53 14.32 -8.37 14.59
N VAL A 54 15.17 -8.61 13.58
CA VAL A 54 16.63 -8.42 13.69
C VAL A 54 16.93 -6.95 14.05
N ILE A 55 16.38 -5.99 13.31
CA ILE A 55 16.59 -4.56 13.58
C ILE A 55 16.06 -4.18 14.97
N TRP A 56 14.90 -4.71 15.37
CA TRP A 56 14.36 -4.51 16.73
C TRP A 56 15.31 -5.04 17.81
N LEU A 57 15.91 -6.23 17.61
CA LEU A 57 16.91 -6.78 18.52
C LEU A 57 18.16 -5.90 18.61
N MET A 58 18.67 -5.38 17.48
CA MET A 58 19.79 -4.44 17.49
C MET A 58 19.47 -3.22 18.35
N GLY A 59 18.30 -2.60 18.14
CA GLY A 59 17.87 -1.46 18.95
C GLY A 59 17.77 -1.76 20.44
N ARG A 60 17.24 -2.96 20.79
CA ARG A 60 17.04 -3.36 22.17
C ARG A 60 18.30 -3.80 22.88
N VAL A 61 19.15 -4.60 22.21
CA VAL A 61 20.29 -5.28 22.85
C VAL A 61 21.57 -4.47 22.69
N ASP A 62 21.87 -4.03 21.46
CA ASP A 62 23.13 -3.37 21.15
C ASP A 62 23.08 -1.87 21.48
N PHE A 63 22.03 -1.19 21.02
CA PHE A 63 21.85 0.25 21.26
C PHE A 63 21.12 0.59 22.56
N LYS A 64 20.47 -0.39 23.22
CA LYS A 64 19.73 -0.20 24.48
C LYS A 64 18.72 0.94 24.42
N VAL A 65 18.04 1.07 23.31
CA VAL A 65 16.98 2.08 23.09
C VAL A 65 15.89 1.87 24.14
N PRO A 66 15.39 2.94 24.81
CA PRO A 66 14.25 2.84 25.72
C PRO A 66 13.07 2.15 25.03
N ILE A 67 12.38 1.28 25.75
CA ILE A 67 11.41 0.38 25.14
C ILE A 67 10.27 1.10 24.43
N ASP A 68 9.82 2.23 24.96
CA ASP A 68 8.71 2.99 24.37
C ASP A 68 9.14 3.66 23.07
N GLU A 69 10.33 4.27 23.04
CA GLU A 69 10.94 4.84 21.83
C GLU A 69 11.16 3.76 20.76
N LEU A 70 11.65 2.59 21.21
CA LEU A 70 11.87 1.47 20.29
C LEU A 70 10.56 0.94 19.70
N ARG A 71 9.50 0.83 20.50
CA ARG A 71 8.18 0.42 20.00
C ARG A 71 7.62 1.40 18.96
N GLU A 72 7.81 2.70 19.19
CA GLU A 72 7.33 3.74 18.28
C GLU A 72 8.04 3.72 16.94
N ILE A 73 9.37 3.78 16.97
CA ILE A 73 10.14 3.80 15.71
C ILE A 73 9.98 2.49 14.93
N MET A 74 9.91 1.35 15.64
CA MET A 74 9.77 0.05 14.99
C MET A 74 8.36 -0.20 14.44
N ALA A 75 7.31 0.39 15.01
CA ALA A 75 5.97 0.34 14.43
C ALA A 75 5.93 1.09 13.09
N ARG A 76 6.56 2.26 13.00
CA ARG A 76 6.73 3.01 11.75
C ARG A 76 7.58 2.24 10.75
N TRP A 77 8.71 1.67 11.21
CA TRP A 77 9.59 0.85 10.37
C TRP A 77 8.86 -0.35 9.76
N PHE A 78 8.13 -1.08 10.59
CA PHE A 78 7.39 -2.26 10.13
C PHE A 78 6.29 -1.88 9.15
N PHE A 79 5.52 -0.84 9.45
CA PHE A 79 4.49 -0.32 8.56
C PHE A 79 5.09 0.06 7.19
N MET A 80 6.12 0.90 7.18
CA MET A 80 6.82 1.31 5.96
C MET A 80 7.34 0.08 5.19
N SER A 81 8.00 -0.85 5.86
CA SER A 81 8.57 -2.04 5.21
C SER A 81 7.50 -2.93 4.56
N GLN A 82 6.30 -3.03 5.16
CA GLN A 82 5.18 -3.76 4.59
C GLN A 82 4.60 -3.06 3.37
N ILE A 83 4.29 -1.76 3.46
CA ILE A 83 3.61 -1.05 2.38
C ILE A 83 4.49 -0.80 1.16
N THR A 84 5.81 -0.70 1.35
CA THR A 84 6.77 -0.54 0.25
C THR A 84 7.25 -1.88 -0.33
N GLY A 85 6.91 -3.00 0.33
CA GLY A 85 7.44 -4.31 -0.05
C GLY A 85 8.96 -4.41 0.11
N ARG A 86 9.56 -3.69 1.10
CA ARG A 86 11.01 -3.53 1.26
C ARG A 86 11.81 -4.83 1.16
N TYR A 87 11.27 -5.92 1.67
CA TYR A 87 11.95 -7.23 1.72
C TYR A 87 11.27 -8.28 0.82
N THR A 88 10.65 -7.86 -0.28
CA THR A 88 10.03 -8.78 -1.25
C THR A 88 10.90 -9.08 -2.46
N SER A 89 11.75 -8.12 -2.86
CA SER A 89 12.73 -8.28 -3.94
C SER A 89 14.13 -8.17 -3.35
N SER A 90 15.04 -9.09 -3.71
CA SER A 90 16.42 -9.16 -3.20
C SER A 90 16.54 -8.92 -1.67
N PRO A 91 15.79 -9.69 -0.86
CA PRO A 91 15.64 -9.39 0.56
C PRO A 91 16.96 -9.47 1.34
N GLU A 92 17.89 -10.36 0.93
CA GLU A 92 19.20 -10.51 1.56
C GLU A 92 20.08 -9.28 1.34
N THR A 93 20.08 -8.74 0.13
CA THR A 93 20.83 -7.51 -0.18
C THR A 93 20.29 -6.34 0.62
N ARG A 94 18.96 -6.19 0.64
CA ARG A 94 18.32 -5.08 1.35
C ARG A 94 18.55 -5.13 2.87
N ILE A 95 18.45 -6.30 3.50
CA ILE A 95 18.75 -6.41 4.94
C ILE A 95 20.23 -6.15 5.23
N GLN A 96 21.12 -6.58 4.35
CA GLN A 96 22.56 -6.33 4.52
C GLN A 96 22.85 -4.81 4.46
N GLU A 97 22.24 -4.09 3.55
CA GLU A 97 22.35 -2.62 3.47
C GLU A 97 21.83 -1.95 4.74
N ASP A 98 20.63 -2.34 5.20
CA ASP A 98 20.02 -1.78 6.40
C ASP A 98 20.88 -2.01 7.66
N VAL A 99 21.35 -3.25 7.86
CA VAL A 99 22.22 -3.59 8.98
C VAL A 99 23.55 -2.86 8.90
N SER A 100 24.15 -2.77 7.70
CA SER A 100 25.43 -2.07 7.51
C SER A 100 25.32 -0.58 7.87
N ARG A 101 24.22 0.08 7.52
CA ARG A 101 23.97 1.47 7.93
C ARG A 101 23.85 1.62 9.44
N ILE A 102 23.15 0.69 10.09
CA ILE A 102 22.98 0.69 11.56
C ILE A 102 24.31 0.41 12.25
N ASP A 103 25.13 -0.50 11.73
CA ASP A 103 26.45 -0.86 12.31
C ASP A 103 27.43 0.34 12.33
N LEU A 104 27.31 1.29 11.40
CA LEU A 104 28.06 2.55 11.42
C LEU A 104 27.79 3.43 12.65
N LEU A 105 26.72 3.13 13.38
CA LEU A 105 26.34 3.82 14.61
C LEU A 105 26.93 3.16 15.87
N ALA A 106 27.74 2.11 15.74
CA ALA A 106 28.33 1.43 16.88
C ALA A 106 29.03 2.40 17.86
N GLY A 107 28.66 2.32 19.13
CA GLY A 107 29.16 3.24 20.16
C GLY A 107 28.52 4.61 20.23
N LYS A 108 27.58 4.95 19.34
CA LYS A 108 26.79 6.18 19.42
C LYS A 108 25.62 6.04 20.43
N PRO A 109 25.04 7.15 20.92
CA PRO A 109 23.88 7.13 21.82
C PRO A 109 22.68 6.40 21.19
N ALA A 110 21.82 5.82 22.05
CA ALA A 110 20.62 5.11 21.62
C ALA A 110 19.73 5.90 20.66
N MET A 111 19.61 7.20 20.85
CA MET A 111 18.81 8.07 19.97
C MET A 111 19.38 8.24 18.57
N ALA A 112 20.67 7.93 18.34
CA ALA A 112 21.24 7.90 17.00
C ALA A 112 20.64 6.77 16.15
N PHE A 113 20.36 5.61 16.78
CA PHE A 113 19.64 4.51 16.13
C PHE A 113 18.22 4.93 15.74
N VAL A 114 17.49 5.59 16.62
CA VAL A 114 16.12 6.08 16.35
C VAL A 114 16.12 7.08 15.21
N ALA A 115 17.07 8.03 15.22
CA ALA A 115 17.20 9.04 14.18
C ALA A 115 17.56 8.45 12.81
N GLU A 116 18.45 7.45 12.78
CA GLU A 116 18.81 6.75 11.53
C GLU A 116 17.61 6.03 10.94
N LEU A 117 16.87 5.24 11.74
CA LEU A 117 15.66 4.58 11.25
C LEU A 117 14.62 5.60 10.79
N ALA A 118 14.43 6.70 11.48
CA ALA A 118 13.52 7.77 11.04
C ALA A 118 13.93 8.33 9.68
N GLY A 119 15.21 8.64 9.48
CA GLY A 119 15.72 9.09 8.18
C GLY A 119 15.55 8.08 7.05
N MET A 120 15.76 6.78 7.35
CA MET A 120 15.53 5.70 6.39
C MET A 120 14.05 5.56 6.03
N ILE A 121 13.14 5.71 7.00
CA ILE A 121 11.70 5.70 6.78
C ILE A 121 11.27 6.87 5.90
N ASP A 122 11.69 8.09 6.25
CA ASP A 122 11.32 9.31 5.53
C ASP A 122 11.86 9.29 4.08
N SER A 123 13.04 8.70 3.86
CA SER A 123 13.59 8.48 2.52
C SER A 123 12.82 7.43 1.72
N ALA A 124 12.23 6.41 2.37
CA ALA A 124 11.50 5.34 1.71
C ALA A 124 10.08 5.75 1.30
N VAL A 125 9.46 6.68 2.02
CA VAL A 125 8.09 7.13 1.78
C VAL A 125 8.00 8.67 1.80
N PRO A 126 8.67 9.36 0.86
CA PRO A 126 8.59 10.81 0.72
C PRO A 126 7.16 11.26 0.36
N SER A 127 6.93 12.57 0.31
CA SER A 127 5.57 13.12 0.10
C SER A 127 4.91 12.68 -1.21
N ASP A 128 5.67 12.56 -2.27
CA ASP A 128 5.23 12.10 -3.59
C ASP A 128 4.92 10.60 -3.60
N TRP A 129 5.58 9.79 -2.76
CA TRP A 129 5.22 8.40 -2.60
C TRP A 129 3.78 8.23 -2.13
N TRP A 130 3.33 9.07 -1.17
CA TRP A 130 1.96 9.04 -0.66
C TRP A 130 0.92 9.55 -1.65
N SER A 131 1.26 10.57 -2.44
CA SER A 131 0.32 11.26 -3.33
C SER A 131 0.27 10.69 -4.75
N VAL A 132 1.33 10.01 -5.19
CA VAL A 132 1.46 9.45 -6.54
C VAL A 132 1.63 7.94 -6.51
N THR A 133 2.70 7.43 -5.87
CA THR A 133 3.06 6.02 -5.95
C THR A 133 2.02 5.11 -5.28
N LEU A 134 1.58 5.45 -4.07
CA LEU A 134 0.62 4.61 -3.34
C LEU A 134 -0.76 4.53 -4.04
N PRO A 135 -1.36 5.61 -4.56
CA PRO A 135 -2.56 5.50 -5.40
C PRO A 135 -2.41 4.58 -6.61
N GLU A 136 -1.23 4.58 -7.25
CA GLU A 136 -0.93 3.66 -8.37
C GLU A 136 -0.77 2.21 -7.90
N ASP A 137 -0.06 1.97 -6.80
CA ASP A 137 0.07 0.62 -6.20
C ASP A 137 -1.29 0.05 -5.74
N LEU A 138 -2.31 0.90 -5.51
CA LEU A 138 -3.69 0.50 -5.25
C LEU A 138 -4.48 0.14 -6.52
N TYR A 139 -3.92 0.34 -7.72
CA TYR A 139 -4.49 -0.15 -8.97
C TYR A 139 -4.20 -1.66 -9.12
N THR A 140 -4.85 -2.47 -8.32
CA THR A 140 -4.66 -3.92 -8.27
C THR A 140 -5.95 -4.65 -7.90
N SER A 141 -6.06 -5.91 -8.30
CA SER A 141 -7.11 -6.84 -7.85
C SER A 141 -6.64 -7.78 -6.72
N SER A 142 -5.37 -7.68 -6.32
CA SER A 142 -4.79 -8.51 -5.26
C SER A 142 -5.07 -7.95 -3.88
N THR A 143 -5.88 -8.64 -3.09
CA THR A 143 -6.12 -8.27 -1.68
C THR A 143 -4.95 -8.55 -0.75
N GLY A 144 -3.93 -9.27 -1.21
CA GLY A 144 -2.63 -9.43 -0.55
C GLY A 144 -1.59 -8.40 -0.98
N ALA A 145 -1.93 -7.44 -1.86
CA ALA A 145 -0.99 -6.40 -2.26
C ALA A 145 -0.57 -5.53 -1.08
N PRO A 146 0.72 -5.18 -0.95
CA PRO A 146 1.24 -4.35 0.15
C PRO A 146 0.44 -3.07 0.37
N ALA A 147 0.09 -2.35 -0.69
CA ALA A 147 -0.69 -1.11 -0.63
C ALA A 147 -2.08 -1.32 -0.01
N TYR A 148 -2.80 -2.38 -0.41
CA TYR A 148 -4.12 -2.65 0.14
C TYR A 148 -4.06 -3.13 1.59
N VAL A 149 -3.13 -4.01 1.91
CA VAL A 149 -2.91 -4.46 3.30
C VAL A 149 -2.52 -3.29 4.20
N GLY A 150 -1.70 -2.36 3.70
CA GLY A 150 -1.35 -1.11 4.40
C GLY A 150 -2.57 -0.23 4.68
N TYR A 151 -3.50 -0.12 3.72
CA TYR A 151 -4.77 0.57 3.94
C TYR A 151 -5.60 -0.07 5.05
N VAL A 152 -5.72 -1.40 5.07
CA VAL A 152 -6.42 -2.11 6.15
C VAL A 152 -5.71 -1.93 7.50
N ALA A 153 -4.37 -1.94 7.52
CA ALA A 153 -3.59 -1.64 8.72
C ALA A 153 -3.84 -0.21 9.23
N ALA A 154 -3.96 0.76 8.33
CA ALA A 154 -4.30 2.14 8.68
C ALA A 154 -5.70 2.24 9.31
N LEU A 155 -6.70 1.50 8.82
CA LEU A 155 -8.03 1.42 9.45
C LEU A 155 -7.93 0.91 10.90
N ASN A 156 -7.08 -0.08 11.17
CA ASN A 156 -6.84 -0.57 12.53
C ASN A 156 -6.18 0.50 13.44
N ILE A 157 -5.19 1.24 12.93
CA ILE A 157 -4.49 2.31 13.65
C ILE A 157 -5.44 3.46 13.96
N LEU A 158 -6.31 3.82 13.02
CA LEU A 158 -7.29 4.90 13.12
C LEU A 158 -8.53 4.54 13.94
N ASP A 159 -8.61 3.31 14.42
CA ASP A 159 -9.77 2.81 15.18
C ASP A 159 -11.08 2.88 14.38
N ALA A 160 -10.98 2.66 13.08
CA ALA A 160 -12.11 2.75 12.17
C ALA A 160 -13.18 1.67 12.45
N GLU A 161 -14.44 2.04 12.24
CA GLU A 161 -15.56 1.09 12.24
C GLU A 161 -15.61 0.33 10.91
N VAL A 162 -16.17 -0.87 10.93
CA VAL A 162 -16.59 -1.61 9.75
C VAL A 162 -17.72 -0.83 9.07
N LEU A 163 -17.74 -0.76 7.76
CA LEU A 163 -18.76 -0.01 7.02
C LEU A 163 -20.15 -0.53 7.39
N LEU A 164 -21.10 0.36 7.64
CA LEU A 164 -22.48 0.09 8.09
C LEU A 164 -22.60 -0.51 9.50
N SER A 165 -21.49 -0.66 10.24
CA SER A 165 -21.45 -1.25 11.58
C SER A 165 -20.88 -0.28 12.63
N THR A 166 -21.08 -0.57 13.92
CA THR A 166 -20.41 0.07 15.05
C THR A 166 -19.17 -0.69 15.51
N MET A 167 -18.94 -1.87 14.96
CA MET A 167 -17.82 -2.72 15.31
C MET A 167 -16.53 -2.19 14.71
N LYS A 168 -15.46 -2.20 15.49
CA LYS A 168 -14.15 -1.75 15.02
C LYS A 168 -13.47 -2.80 14.13
N VAL A 169 -12.82 -2.36 13.05
CA VAL A 169 -12.08 -3.25 12.13
C VAL A 169 -11.07 -4.10 12.91
N LYS A 170 -10.34 -3.51 13.87
CA LYS A 170 -9.35 -4.20 14.71
C LYS A 170 -9.92 -5.33 15.58
N GLU A 171 -11.21 -5.30 15.92
CA GLU A 171 -11.86 -6.34 16.74
C GLU A 171 -12.19 -7.57 15.91
N TRP A 172 -12.42 -7.39 14.62
CA TRP A 172 -12.71 -8.45 13.68
C TRP A 172 -11.46 -9.22 13.23
N ILE A 173 -10.35 -8.52 13.05
CA ILE A 173 -9.09 -9.12 12.65
C ILE A 173 -8.36 -9.70 13.90
N ASN A 174 -9.13 -10.28 14.81
CA ASN A 174 -8.57 -10.91 16.01
C ASN A 174 -8.52 -12.44 15.82
N PRO A 175 -7.32 -13.06 15.77
CA PRO A 175 -7.17 -14.49 15.54
C PRO A 175 -7.80 -15.37 16.63
N THR A 176 -8.14 -14.81 17.78
CA THR A 176 -8.81 -15.55 18.87
C THR A 176 -10.33 -15.69 18.69
N ARG A 177 -10.92 -14.95 17.77
CA ARG A 177 -12.38 -15.00 17.48
C ARG A 177 -12.70 -15.95 16.33
N ARG A 178 -12.40 -17.23 16.47
CA ARG A 178 -12.66 -18.27 15.43
C ARG A 178 -14.13 -18.58 15.12
N SER A 179 -15.09 -18.10 15.89
CA SER A 179 -16.49 -18.55 15.81
C SER A 179 -17.47 -17.54 15.20
N VAL A 180 -17.03 -16.35 14.82
CA VAL A 180 -17.90 -15.34 14.20
C VAL A 180 -17.59 -15.30 12.71
N LYS A 181 -18.61 -15.43 11.84
CA LYS A 181 -18.44 -15.17 10.40
C LYS A 181 -17.82 -13.80 10.24
N GLY A 182 -16.65 -13.78 9.62
CA GLY A 182 -15.78 -12.63 9.60
C GLY A 182 -16.33 -11.46 8.78
N ILE A 183 -15.58 -10.36 8.79
CA ILE A 183 -15.73 -9.29 7.82
C ILE A 183 -15.57 -9.87 6.43
N GLU A 184 -16.50 -9.52 5.55
CA GLU A 184 -16.39 -9.81 4.13
C GLU A 184 -15.91 -8.59 3.37
N ARG A 185 -15.22 -8.84 2.27
CA ARG A 185 -14.88 -7.81 1.29
C ARG A 185 -16.07 -7.65 0.36
N HIS A 186 -16.88 -6.66 0.63
CA HIS A 186 -18.03 -6.32 -0.19
C HIS A 186 -17.59 -5.50 -1.41
N HIS A 187 -18.15 -5.81 -2.57
CA HIS A 187 -18.01 -4.98 -3.77
C HIS A 187 -18.97 -3.79 -3.66
N LEU A 188 -18.45 -2.60 -3.50
CA LEU A 188 -19.26 -1.38 -3.46
C LEU A 188 -20.09 -1.18 -4.71
N PHE A 189 -19.52 -1.49 -5.87
CA PHE A 189 -20.26 -1.71 -7.12
C PHE A 189 -20.39 -3.23 -7.30
N PRO A 190 -21.59 -3.81 -7.09
CA PRO A 190 -21.80 -5.25 -7.10
C PRO A 190 -21.38 -5.89 -8.43
N LYS A 191 -20.84 -7.13 -8.35
CA LYS A 191 -20.30 -7.82 -9.54
C LYS A 191 -21.31 -7.98 -10.66
N ASP A 192 -22.54 -8.36 -10.32
CA ASP A 192 -23.57 -8.62 -11.32
C ASP A 192 -24.03 -7.29 -11.94
N TYR A 193 -24.18 -6.23 -11.15
CA TYR A 193 -24.44 -4.90 -11.67
C TYR A 193 -23.37 -4.47 -12.68
N LEU A 194 -22.07 -4.64 -12.34
CA LEU A 194 -20.98 -4.30 -13.27
C LEU A 194 -21.00 -5.12 -14.55
N LYS A 195 -21.40 -6.40 -14.49
CA LYS A 195 -21.44 -7.30 -15.65
C LYS A 195 -22.68 -7.08 -16.52
N THR A 196 -23.85 -7.00 -15.89
CA THR A 196 -25.14 -6.98 -16.60
C THR A 196 -25.53 -5.59 -17.06
N ASP A 197 -25.38 -4.59 -16.19
CA ASP A 197 -25.84 -3.25 -16.47
C ASP A 197 -24.78 -2.36 -17.12
N LEU A 198 -23.51 -2.53 -16.70
CA LEU A 198 -22.39 -1.77 -17.27
C LEU A 198 -21.56 -2.55 -18.30
N GLY A 199 -21.88 -3.83 -18.54
CA GLY A 199 -21.24 -4.64 -19.59
C GLY A 199 -19.76 -4.98 -19.34
N LEU A 200 -19.23 -4.81 -18.11
CA LEU A 200 -17.84 -5.12 -17.79
C LEU A 200 -17.60 -6.63 -17.81
N LYS A 201 -16.63 -7.10 -18.61
CA LYS A 201 -16.29 -8.52 -18.74
C LYS A 201 -14.99 -8.89 -17.99
N ALA A 202 -14.06 -7.97 -17.89
CA ALA A 202 -12.74 -8.22 -17.33
C ALA A 202 -12.79 -8.37 -15.79
N ALA A 203 -12.54 -9.60 -15.30
CA ALA A 203 -12.57 -9.91 -13.87
C ALA A 203 -11.60 -9.02 -13.06
N LYS A 204 -10.44 -8.66 -13.59
CA LYS A 204 -9.49 -7.76 -12.93
C LYS A 204 -10.05 -6.35 -12.73
N ARG A 205 -10.83 -5.82 -13.67
CA ARG A 205 -11.47 -4.50 -13.52
C ARG A 205 -12.59 -4.55 -12.47
N ILE A 206 -13.37 -5.63 -12.43
CA ILE A 206 -14.44 -5.83 -11.44
C ILE A 206 -13.88 -5.98 -10.03
N ASN A 207 -12.80 -6.73 -9.87
CA ASN A 207 -12.21 -7.07 -8.57
C ASN A 207 -11.10 -6.10 -8.13
N GLN A 208 -11.09 -4.85 -8.60
CA GLN A 208 -10.16 -3.83 -8.10
C GLN A 208 -10.30 -3.67 -6.59
N VAL A 209 -9.17 -3.57 -5.86
CA VAL A 209 -9.21 -3.37 -4.39
C VAL A 209 -9.94 -2.08 -4.02
N ALA A 210 -9.90 -1.09 -4.89
CA ALA A 210 -10.67 0.15 -4.73
C ALA A 210 -12.18 -0.06 -4.91
N ASN A 211 -12.67 -1.24 -5.29
CA ASN A 211 -14.08 -1.60 -5.26
C ASN A 211 -14.48 -2.37 -3.99
N PHE A 212 -13.53 -2.65 -3.06
CA PHE A 212 -13.83 -3.39 -1.84
C PHE A 212 -14.01 -2.47 -0.63
N ALA A 213 -15.00 -2.76 0.19
CA ALA A 213 -15.12 -2.27 1.55
C ALA A 213 -15.25 -3.45 2.52
N LEU A 214 -14.88 -3.21 3.78
CA LEU A 214 -15.06 -4.18 4.85
C LEU A 214 -16.47 -3.99 5.41
N VAL A 215 -17.33 -5.02 5.30
CA VAL A 215 -18.70 -5.02 5.82
C VAL A 215 -18.95 -6.27 6.65
N GLU A 216 -19.98 -6.23 7.49
CA GLU A 216 -20.44 -7.44 8.15
C GLU A 216 -21.13 -8.39 7.14
N TRP A 217 -21.05 -9.68 7.40
CA TRP A 217 -21.64 -10.70 6.50
C TRP A 217 -23.15 -10.49 6.27
N SER A 218 -23.91 -10.09 7.32
CA SER A 218 -25.34 -9.77 7.22
C SER A 218 -25.60 -8.64 6.22
N ASP A 219 -24.83 -7.56 6.32
CA ASP A 219 -24.98 -6.40 5.47
C ASP A 219 -24.63 -6.72 4.01
N ASN A 220 -23.63 -7.58 3.79
CA ASN A 220 -23.29 -8.06 2.45
C ASN A 220 -24.44 -8.83 1.78
N ILE A 221 -25.23 -9.61 2.56
CA ILE A 221 -26.43 -10.31 2.05
C ILE A 221 -27.53 -9.30 1.70
N ASP A 222 -27.78 -8.35 2.57
CA ASP A 222 -28.87 -7.38 2.41
C ASP A 222 -28.64 -6.45 1.21
N ILE A 223 -27.38 -6.09 0.93
CA ILE A 223 -27.00 -5.28 -0.25
C ILE A 223 -27.23 -6.07 -1.55
N SER A 224 -26.85 -7.37 -1.56
CA SER A 224 -27.01 -8.25 -2.72
C SER A 224 -26.41 -7.65 -4.00
N ASN A 225 -27.18 -7.55 -5.08
CA ASN A 225 -26.75 -7.06 -6.40
C ASN A 225 -27.33 -5.66 -6.76
N SER A 226 -27.92 -4.97 -5.77
CA SER A 226 -28.54 -3.66 -6.01
C SER A 226 -27.50 -2.61 -6.40
N PRO A 227 -27.79 -1.73 -7.37
CA PRO A 227 -26.88 -0.63 -7.74
C PRO A 227 -26.56 0.26 -6.54
N PRO A 228 -25.37 0.89 -6.49
CA PRO A 228 -24.94 1.72 -5.36
C PRO A 228 -25.92 2.85 -5.01
N HIS A 229 -26.46 3.53 -6.02
CA HIS A 229 -27.41 4.63 -5.84
C HIS A 229 -28.77 4.19 -5.27
N VAL A 230 -29.06 2.89 -5.28
CA VAL A 230 -30.28 2.30 -4.70
C VAL A 230 -29.99 1.80 -3.29
N TYR A 231 -28.97 0.95 -3.11
CA TYR A 231 -28.76 0.31 -1.82
C TYR A 231 -28.16 1.24 -0.76
N TRP A 232 -27.28 2.18 -1.15
CA TRP A 232 -26.58 3.01 -0.17
C TRP A 232 -27.52 3.89 0.66
N PRO A 233 -28.44 4.71 0.04
CA PRO A 233 -29.41 5.47 0.80
C PRO A 233 -30.33 4.60 1.66
N GLN A 234 -30.70 3.42 1.16
CA GLN A 234 -31.53 2.47 1.91
C GLN A 234 -30.81 1.95 3.14
N GLN A 235 -29.55 1.50 3.01
CA GLN A 235 -28.76 1.00 4.14
C GLN A 235 -28.51 2.10 5.19
N VAL A 236 -28.23 3.33 4.78
CA VAL A 236 -28.11 4.49 5.68
C VAL A 236 -29.38 4.71 6.48
N ALA A 237 -30.55 4.63 5.84
CA ALA A 237 -31.85 4.75 6.50
C ALA A 237 -32.15 3.58 7.44
N ASP A 238 -31.98 2.35 7.00
CA ASP A 238 -32.26 1.12 7.78
C ASP A 238 -31.39 1.03 9.03
N LYS A 239 -30.13 1.50 8.96
CA LYS A 239 -29.20 1.59 10.10
C LYS A 239 -29.42 2.82 10.99
N ASN A 240 -30.41 3.67 10.68
CA ASN A 240 -30.65 4.95 11.36
C ASN A 240 -29.35 5.77 11.55
N MET A 241 -28.54 5.83 10.50
CA MET A 241 -27.23 6.49 10.52
C MET A 241 -27.44 7.98 10.39
N ASP A 242 -27.06 8.75 11.42
CA ASP A 242 -27.04 10.20 11.32
C ASP A 242 -25.94 10.71 10.37
N GLU A 243 -26.05 11.96 9.96
CA GLU A 243 -25.15 12.58 9.00
C GLU A 243 -23.68 12.55 9.46
N SER A 244 -23.43 12.82 10.73
CA SER A 244 -22.07 12.82 11.28
C SER A 244 -21.42 11.44 11.18
N ARG A 245 -22.15 10.41 11.56
CA ARG A 245 -21.67 9.02 11.50
C ARG A 245 -21.51 8.57 10.05
N ARG A 246 -22.45 8.91 9.16
CA ARG A 246 -22.37 8.62 7.73
C ARG A 246 -21.08 9.19 7.14
N VAL A 247 -20.84 10.49 7.38
CA VAL A 247 -19.62 11.18 6.91
C VAL A 247 -18.37 10.52 7.45
N HIS A 248 -18.30 10.21 8.75
CA HIS A 248 -17.15 9.53 9.36
C HIS A 248 -16.86 8.16 8.73
N GLN A 249 -17.90 7.35 8.51
CA GLN A 249 -17.71 6.04 7.89
C GLN A 249 -17.27 6.16 6.43
N GLU A 250 -17.84 7.08 5.67
CA GLU A 250 -17.43 7.36 4.30
C GLU A 250 -15.98 7.85 4.24
N GLU A 251 -15.54 8.67 5.21
CA GLU A 251 -14.14 9.11 5.32
C GLU A 251 -13.18 7.95 5.60
N TRP A 252 -13.44 7.12 6.63
CA TRP A 252 -12.59 5.94 6.93
C TRP A 252 -12.53 4.96 5.75
N HIS A 253 -13.67 4.72 5.10
CA HIS A 253 -13.74 3.81 3.97
C HIS A 253 -13.35 4.44 2.63
N ALA A 254 -12.80 5.65 2.68
CA ALA A 254 -12.27 6.35 1.51
C ALA A 254 -13.31 6.50 0.39
N LEU A 255 -14.58 6.77 0.74
CA LEU A 255 -15.66 6.94 -0.21
C LEU A 255 -15.73 8.40 -0.68
N PRO A 256 -15.63 8.69 -1.98
CA PRO A 256 -15.82 10.04 -2.50
C PRO A 256 -17.21 10.58 -2.19
N ALA A 257 -17.38 11.90 -2.14
CA ALA A 257 -18.70 12.49 -1.98
C ALA A 257 -19.62 12.13 -3.17
N GLY A 258 -20.83 11.60 -2.89
CA GLY A 258 -21.78 11.16 -3.92
C GLY A 258 -21.30 9.94 -4.72
N TRP A 259 -20.42 9.15 -4.15
CA TRP A 259 -19.78 7.98 -4.79
C TRP A 259 -20.78 7.01 -5.40
N GLU A 260 -21.94 6.88 -4.81
CA GLU A 260 -23.01 5.96 -5.21
C GLU A 260 -23.63 6.29 -6.57
N THR A 261 -23.43 7.53 -7.04
CA THR A 261 -23.90 8.00 -8.36
C THR A 261 -22.77 8.21 -9.35
N MET A 262 -21.52 7.96 -8.95
CA MET A 262 -20.37 8.17 -9.82
C MET A 262 -20.30 7.10 -10.92
N GLU A 263 -19.66 7.46 -12.04
CA GLU A 263 -19.18 6.49 -13.02
C GLU A 263 -18.11 5.60 -12.39
N TYR A 264 -18.09 4.30 -12.72
CA TYR A 264 -17.28 3.29 -12.01
C TYR A 264 -15.77 3.56 -12.03
N GLU A 265 -15.17 3.89 -13.19
CA GLU A 265 -13.73 4.14 -13.29
C GLU A 265 -13.34 5.46 -12.61
N SER A 266 -14.18 6.47 -12.69
CA SER A 266 -14.02 7.73 -11.97
C SER A 266 -14.06 7.51 -10.46
N PHE A 267 -14.99 6.66 -9.98
CA PHE A 267 -15.07 6.22 -8.60
C PHE A 267 -13.79 5.52 -8.16
N LEU A 268 -13.30 4.51 -8.91
CA LEU A 268 -12.08 3.78 -8.58
C LEU A 268 -10.88 4.71 -8.47
N THR A 269 -10.75 5.64 -9.40
CA THR A 269 -9.64 6.60 -9.43
C THR A 269 -9.67 7.56 -8.24
N ALA A 270 -10.83 8.13 -7.94
CA ALA A 270 -11.00 8.99 -6.77
C ALA A 270 -10.76 8.23 -5.47
N ARG A 271 -11.29 7.02 -5.37
CA ARG A 271 -11.17 6.21 -4.17
C ARG A 271 -9.73 5.78 -3.89
N ARG A 272 -8.94 5.39 -4.89
CA ARG A 272 -7.51 5.06 -4.69
C ARG A 272 -6.74 6.21 -4.03
N ARG A 273 -6.99 7.45 -4.44
CA ARG A 273 -6.38 8.65 -3.83
C ARG A 273 -6.81 8.83 -2.38
N LEU A 274 -8.09 8.63 -2.08
CA LEU A 274 -8.60 8.70 -0.72
C LEU A 274 -8.07 7.55 0.16
N MET A 275 -7.96 6.33 -0.37
CA MET A 275 -7.35 5.20 0.34
C MET A 275 -5.89 5.50 0.69
N ALA A 276 -5.12 6.04 -0.25
CA ALA A 276 -3.74 6.47 0.00
C ALA A 276 -3.66 7.55 1.09
N ARG A 277 -4.59 8.52 1.07
CA ARG A 277 -4.69 9.53 2.12
C ARG A 277 -5.00 8.91 3.49
N VAL A 278 -6.00 8.04 3.59
CA VAL A 278 -6.32 7.33 4.85
C VAL A 278 -5.11 6.55 5.35
N THR A 279 -4.38 5.89 4.45
CA THR A 279 -3.15 5.16 4.78
C THR A 279 -2.08 6.08 5.35
N HIS A 280 -1.89 7.25 4.75
CA HIS A 280 -0.94 8.26 5.22
C HIS A 280 -1.34 8.83 6.59
N GLU A 281 -2.63 9.10 6.81
CA GLU A 281 -3.14 9.58 8.09
C GLU A 281 -2.93 8.53 9.21
N GLY A 282 -3.16 7.25 8.92
CA GLY A 282 -2.81 6.15 9.82
C GLY A 282 -1.31 6.12 10.15
N PHE A 283 -0.45 6.31 9.14
CA PHE A 283 1.00 6.38 9.35
C PHE A 283 1.42 7.58 10.22
N LYS A 284 0.85 8.76 10.01
CA LYS A 284 1.09 9.94 10.86
C LYS A 284 0.69 9.70 12.32
N ARG A 285 -0.39 8.97 12.54
CA ARG A 285 -0.83 8.56 13.88
C ARG A 285 0.20 7.70 14.62
N LEU A 286 1.01 6.91 13.90
CA LEU A 286 2.13 6.16 14.48
C LEU A 286 3.27 7.08 14.94
N THR A 287 3.44 8.24 14.31
CA THR A 287 4.48 9.22 14.66
C THR A 287 4.12 10.02 15.89
N ASP A 288 2.84 10.36 16.05
CA ASP A 288 2.31 11.10 17.19
C ASP A 288 1.00 10.47 17.67
N PRO A 289 0.98 9.83 18.85
CA PRO A 289 -0.23 9.24 19.41
C PRO A 289 -1.37 10.24 19.64
N ASN A 290 -1.07 11.53 19.74
CA ASN A 290 -2.06 12.61 19.89
C ASN A 290 -2.48 13.22 18.56
N TYR A 291 -1.86 12.80 17.46
CA TYR A 291 -2.23 13.24 16.12
C TYR A 291 -3.71 12.99 15.84
N ARG A 292 -4.42 14.02 15.42
CA ARG A 292 -5.81 13.92 14.98
C ARG A 292 -5.83 13.83 13.45
N PRO A 293 -6.24 12.69 12.91
CA PRO A 293 -6.31 12.49 11.46
C PRO A 293 -7.24 13.51 10.81
N ASP A 294 -6.78 14.13 9.74
CA ASP A 294 -7.64 14.92 8.87
C ASP A 294 -8.12 14.04 7.71
N LEU A 295 -9.28 13.43 7.91
CA LEU A 295 -9.97 12.64 6.92
C LEU A 295 -11.05 13.43 6.18
N THR A 296 -11.22 14.73 6.54
CA THR A 296 -12.22 15.56 5.87
C THR A 296 -12.04 15.44 4.36
N ARG A 297 -13.15 15.21 3.67
CA ARG A 297 -13.18 15.21 2.22
C ARG A 297 -12.94 16.66 1.76
N ALA A 298 -11.69 17.10 1.77
CA ALA A 298 -11.32 18.17 0.86
C ALA A 298 -11.85 17.69 -0.48
N ALA A 299 -12.78 18.43 -1.07
CA ALA A 299 -13.34 18.07 -2.34
C ALA A 299 -12.19 17.54 -3.20
N VAL A 300 -12.15 16.23 -3.42
CA VAL A 300 -11.42 15.70 -4.56
C VAL A 300 -12.05 16.51 -5.65
N PRO A 301 -11.33 17.41 -6.34
CA PRO A 301 -11.95 18.17 -7.40
C PRO A 301 -12.70 17.12 -8.20
N ALA A 302 -14.01 17.26 -8.33
CA ALA A 302 -14.77 16.45 -9.26
C ALA A 302 -13.89 16.46 -10.48
N ALA A 303 -13.47 15.27 -10.97
CA ALA A 303 -12.49 15.19 -12.03
C ALA A 303 -12.88 16.21 -13.09
N SER A 304 -12.41 17.42 -12.90
CA SER A 304 -12.35 18.39 -13.97
C SER A 304 -11.45 17.68 -14.94
N ALA A 305 -11.92 17.45 -16.15
CA ALA A 305 -11.19 16.83 -17.23
C ALA A 305 -9.83 17.53 -17.52
N GLU A 306 -9.52 18.55 -16.75
CA GLU A 306 -8.30 19.36 -16.75
C GLU A 306 -7.50 19.05 -15.48
N GLY A 307 -6.63 18.02 -15.51
CA GLY A 307 -5.60 17.81 -14.50
C GLY A 307 -5.37 16.43 -13.95
N THR A 308 -6.13 15.41 -14.32
CA THR A 308 -5.79 14.03 -14.00
C THR A 308 -4.77 13.53 -15.03
N LEU A 309 -3.53 13.36 -14.63
CA LEU A 309 -2.53 12.75 -15.52
C LEU A 309 -3.03 11.37 -15.95
N PRO A 310 -3.03 11.05 -17.24
CA PRO A 310 -3.57 9.79 -17.76
C PRO A 310 -2.80 8.57 -17.21
N THR A 311 -3.49 7.44 -17.09
CA THR A 311 -2.89 6.14 -16.81
C THR A 311 -2.20 5.57 -18.06
N LEU A 312 -1.37 4.54 -17.91
CA LEU A 312 -0.81 3.82 -19.06
C LEU A 312 -1.91 3.31 -19.99
N GLU A 313 -2.97 2.69 -19.44
CA GLU A 313 -4.13 2.22 -20.21
C GLU A 313 -4.78 3.38 -20.99
N ALA A 314 -4.95 4.53 -20.36
CA ALA A 314 -5.51 5.72 -21.01
C ALA A 314 -4.62 6.23 -22.15
N LEU A 315 -3.29 6.19 -22.00
CA LEU A 315 -2.35 6.56 -23.08
C LEU A 315 -2.39 5.56 -24.23
N VAL A 316 -2.56 4.27 -23.93
CA VAL A 316 -2.71 3.21 -24.94
C VAL A 316 -4.02 3.40 -25.73
N LEU A 317 -5.14 3.58 -25.02
CA LEU A 317 -6.46 3.82 -25.62
C LEU A 317 -6.51 5.09 -26.46
N ALA A 318 -5.79 6.14 -26.05
CA ALA A 318 -5.70 7.38 -26.81
C ALA A 318 -4.69 7.31 -27.99
N GLY A 319 -4.01 6.19 -28.19
CA GLY A 319 -3.01 6.01 -29.23
C GLY A 319 -1.71 6.82 -29.03
N VAL A 320 -1.54 7.46 -27.87
CA VAL A 320 -0.32 8.23 -27.52
C VAL A 320 0.85 7.29 -27.22
N LEU A 321 0.54 6.13 -26.62
CA LEU A 321 1.50 5.07 -26.33
C LEU A 321 0.96 3.75 -26.92
N PRO A 322 1.22 3.44 -28.19
CA PRO A 322 0.70 2.22 -28.83
C PRO A 322 1.12 0.94 -28.10
N SER A 323 0.23 -0.04 -28.05
CA SER A 323 0.57 -1.42 -27.65
C SER A 323 1.75 -1.93 -28.50
N GLY A 324 2.66 -2.67 -27.87
CA GLY A 324 3.91 -3.12 -28.48
C GLY A 324 5.05 -2.09 -28.37
N THR A 325 4.80 -0.87 -27.83
CA THR A 325 5.88 0.09 -27.61
C THR A 325 6.89 -0.45 -26.59
N LEU A 326 8.17 -0.40 -26.96
CA LEU A 326 9.25 -0.80 -26.09
C LEU A 326 9.60 0.32 -25.10
N LEU A 327 9.82 -0.05 -23.86
CA LEU A 327 10.34 0.83 -22.81
C LEU A 327 11.72 0.39 -22.38
N SER A 328 12.57 1.36 -22.04
CA SER A 328 13.86 1.13 -21.38
C SER A 328 14.06 2.14 -20.24
N PRO A 329 14.94 1.86 -19.26
CA PRO A 329 15.37 2.86 -18.30
C PRO A 329 16.00 4.09 -18.98
N ALA A 330 15.68 5.28 -18.48
CA ALA A 330 16.17 6.54 -19.07
C ALA A 330 17.64 6.83 -18.75
N GLU A 331 18.10 6.46 -17.55
CA GLU A 331 19.42 6.82 -17.01
C GLU A 331 20.18 5.62 -16.42
N ALA A 332 19.69 4.39 -16.52
CA ALA A 332 20.35 3.23 -15.91
C ALA A 332 21.26 2.52 -16.92
N ASP A 333 22.40 1.99 -16.45
CA ASP A 333 23.30 1.11 -17.20
C ASP A 333 22.71 -0.31 -17.43
N THR A 334 21.39 -0.47 -17.31
CA THR A 334 20.71 -1.75 -17.48
C THR A 334 20.17 -1.87 -18.92
N GLU A 335 20.34 -3.05 -19.53
CA GLU A 335 19.78 -3.38 -20.85
C GLU A 335 18.33 -3.88 -20.75
N THR A 336 17.60 -3.53 -19.67
CA THR A 336 16.23 -3.98 -19.48
C THR A 336 15.30 -3.36 -20.51
N ILE A 337 14.59 -4.21 -21.24
CA ILE A 337 13.56 -3.81 -22.20
C ILE A 337 12.23 -4.40 -21.75
N GLY A 338 11.23 -3.56 -21.63
CA GLY A 338 9.85 -3.96 -21.43
C GLY A 338 8.96 -3.59 -22.61
N GLU A 339 7.82 -4.21 -22.74
CA GLU A 339 6.84 -3.99 -23.79
C GLU A 339 5.49 -3.59 -23.22
N ILE A 340 4.86 -2.58 -23.79
CA ILE A 340 3.51 -2.14 -23.40
C ILE A 340 2.47 -3.08 -23.99
N THR A 341 1.63 -3.64 -23.16
CA THR A 341 0.52 -4.52 -23.54
C THR A 341 -0.73 -3.74 -23.95
N GLU A 342 -1.67 -4.39 -24.66
CA GLU A 342 -2.95 -3.78 -25.09
C GLU A 342 -3.79 -3.23 -23.93
N ASP A 343 -3.65 -3.79 -22.73
CA ASP A 343 -4.35 -3.36 -21.52
C ASP A 343 -3.52 -2.38 -20.64
N GLY A 344 -2.48 -1.77 -21.23
CA GLY A 344 -1.70 -0.72 -20.59
C GLY A 344 -0.82 -1.20 -19.43
N ARG A 345 -0.27 -2.42 -19.51
CA ARG A 345 0.69 -2.96 -18.55
C ARG A 345 2.07 -3.06 -19.16
N LEU A 346 3.09 -3.16 -18.34
CA LEU A 346 4.47 -3.34 -18.76
C LEU A 346 4.89 -4.80 -18.60
N LEU A 347 5.28 -5.43 -19.72
CA LEU A 347 5.82 -6.80 -19.76
C LEU A 347 7.35 -6.73 -19.83
N ILE A 348 8.05 -7.32 -18.85
CA ILE A 348 9.51 -7.45 -18.84
C ILE A 348 9.85 -8.95 -18.75
N GLY A 349 10.42 -9.51 -19.81
CA GLY A 349 10.60 -10.94 -19.91
C GLY A 349 9.27 -11.69 -19.86
N GLU A 350 9.09 -12.57 -18.86
CA GLU A 350 7.83 -13.29 -18.61
C GLU A 350 6.96 -12.61 -17.52
N ARG A 351 7.42 -11.50 -16.96
CA ARG A 351 6.75 -10.84 -15.83
C ARG A 351 5.96 -9.63 -16.29
N LEU A 352 4.69 -9.58 -15.87
CA LEU A 352 3.76 -8.51 -16.17
C LEU A 352 3.59 -7.60 -14.98
N TYR A 353 3.79 -6.29 -15.17
CA TYR A 353 3.71 -5.25 -14.16
C TYR A 353 2.49 -4.35 -14.40
N GLU A 354 1.71 -4.14 -13.34
CA GLU A 354 0.59 -3.18 -13.32
C GLU A 354 1.06 -1.78 -12.88
N SER A 355 2.25 -1.68 -12.27
CA SER A 355 2.86 -0.44 -11.79
C SER A 355 4.26 -0.25 -12.37
N LEU A 356 4.46 0.87 -13.06
CA LEU A 356 5.76 1.29 -13.57
C LEU A 356 6.81 1.47 -12.47
N THR A 357 6.39 2.01 -11.32
CA THR A 357 7.26 2.19 -10.15
C THR A 357 7.70 0.85 -9.58
N ARG A 358 6.81 -0.16 -9.60
CA ARG A 358 7.18 -1.51 -9.20
C ARG A 358 8.17 -2.15 -10.17
N ALA A 359 7.94 -1.98 -11.46
CA ALA A 359 8.86 -2.46 -12.49
C ALA A 359 10.24 -1.80 -12.35
N ALA A 360 10.28 -0.49 -12.13
CA ALA A 360 11.53 0.24 -11.90
C ALA A 360 12.28 -0.26 -10.66
N ARG A 361 11.60 -0.51 -9.56
CA ARG A 361 12.20 -1.06 -8.32
C ARG A 361 12.76 -2.47 -8.52
N ASP A 362 12.02 -3.31 -9.24
CA ASP A 362 12.48 -4.68 -9.53
C ASP A 362 13.67 -4.67 -10.51
N ASP A 363 13.85 -3.60 -11.28
CA ASP A 363 14.99 -3.33 -12.16
C ASP A 363 16.17 -2.66 -11.43
N GLY A 364 16.05 -2.40 -10.13
CA GLY A 364 17.12 -1.85 -9.29
C GLY A 364 17.05 -0.35 -8.99
N ALA A 365 16.01 0.35 -9.43
CA ALA A 365 15.81 1.75 -9.11
C ALA A 365 15.43 1.96 -7.65
N ASP A 366 16.25 2.69 -6.89
CA ASP A 366 15.92 3.10 -5.54
C ASP A 366 15.04 4.36 -5.55
N ASN A 367 13.84 4.27 -4.93
CA ASN A 367 12.92 5.39 -4.68
C ASN A 367 12.50 6.25 -5.89
N THR A 368 12.50 5.68 -7.09
CA THR A 368 12.22 6.42 -8.33
C THR A 368 10.74 6.30 -8.69
N ASP A 369 10.15 7.41 -9.14
CA ASP A 369 8.85 7.41 -9.84
C ASP A 369 9.01 6.65 -11.16
N GLY A 370 8.23 5.57 -11.34
CA GLY A 370 8.29 4.76 -12.55
C GLY A 370 8.00 5.55 -13.83
N TRP A 371 7.20 6.60 -13.77
CA TRP A 371 6.96 7.47 -14.91
C TRP A 371 8.19 8.29 -15.34
N ALA A 372 9.04 8.64 -14.40
CA ALA A 372 10.31 9.31 -14.66
C ALA A 372 11.46 8.34 -14.98
N TYR A 373 11.31 7.06 -14.60
CA TYR A 373 12.32 6.03 -14.81
C TYR A 373 12.29 5.46 -16.23
N TRP A 374 11.09 5.22 -16.81
CA TRP A 374 10.94 4.60 -18.12
C TRP A 374 10.80 5.63 -19.23
N GLN A 375 11.49 5.39 -20.34
CA GLN A 375 11.35 6.12 -21.61
C GLN A 375 10.74 5.19 -22.67
N ALA A 376 9.86 5.75 -23.51
CA ALA A 376 9.20 5.02 -24.58
C ALA A 376 9.96 5.18 -25.89
N HIS A 377 10.22 4.08 -26.60
CA HIS A 377 10.80 4.11 -27.94
C HIS A 377 9.68 4.28 -28.97
N LEU A 378 9.46 5.52 -29.37
CA LEU A 378 8.50 5.89 -30.42
C LEU A 378 9.26 6.31 -31.70
N ASP A 379 8.60 6.27 -32.83
CA ASP A 379 9.21 6.60 -34.14
C ASP A 379 9.93 7.97 -34.10
N GLY A 380 11.27 7.89 -34.07
CA GLY A 380 12.16 9.06 -34.11
C GLY A 380 12.41 9.78 -32.78
N SER A 381 11.87 9.28 -31.63
CA SER A 381 12.09 9.89 -30.32
C SER A 381 12.01 8.86 -29.18
N SER A 382 12.61 9.22 -28.03
CA SER A 382 12.53 8.41 -26.82
C SER A 382 12.13 9.29 -25.62
N PRO A 383 10.86 9.77 -25.58
CA PRO A 383 10.41 10.63 -24.48
C PRO A 383 10.25 9.82 -23.19
N LEU A 384 10.41 10.49 -22.04
CA LEU A 384 10.01 9.94 -20.76
C LEU A 384 8.49 9.70 -20.72
N LEU A 385 8.07 8.63 -20.08
CA LEU A 385 6.63 8.39 -19.87
C LEU A 385 5.97 9.55 -19.10
N ALA A 386 6.70 10.20 -18.18
CA ALA A 386 6.23 11.39 -17.47
C ALA A 386 5.94 12.57 -18.41
N GLU A 387 6.65 12.70 -19.53
CA GLU A 387 6.42 13.74 -20.55
C GLU A 387 5.17 13.42 -21.37
N LEU A 388 5.04 12.17 -21.83
CA LEU A 388 3.84 11.69 -22.54
C LEU A 388 2.59 11.86 -21.71
N ARG A 389 2.69 11.62 -20.39
CA ARG A 389 1.58 11.76 -19.44
C ARG A 389 1.10 13.22 -19.27
N ARG A 390 1.98 14.19 -19.51
CA ARG A 390 1.68 15.63 -19.39
C ARG A 390 1.20 16.26 -20.71
N ALA A 391 1.39 15.58 -21.82
CA ALA A 391 0.92 16.07 -23.10
C ALA A 391 -0.62 16.08 -23.13
N PRO A 392 -1.27 17.13 -23.68
CA PRO A 392 -2.73 17.14 -23.83
C PRO A 392 -3.14 15.98 -24.73
N LEU A 393 -4.08 15.15 -24.26
CA LEU A 393 -4.70 14.11 -25.08
C LEU A 393 -5.58 14.82 -26.12
N THR A 394 -5.04 15.09 -27.30
CA THR A 394 -5.81 15.61 -28.43
C THR A 394 -6.63 14.48 -29.02
N THR A 395 -7.95 14.55 -28.80
CA THR A 395 -8.91 13.69 -29.49
C THR A 395 -9.11 14.25 -30.90
N GLU A 396 -8.17 13.98 -31.79
CA GLU A 396 -8.38 14.16 -33.24
C GLU A 396 -7.77 12.95 -33.94
N GLN A 397 -8.61 11.96 -34.13
CA GLN A 397 -8.73 11.06 -35.30
C GLN A 397 -9.62 9.87 -34.90
N ALA A 398 -10.94 10.11 -34.96
CA ALA A 398 -11.94 9.05 -35.09
C ALA A 398 -12.26 8.88 -36.58
#